data_021a290b5683020427d4a43730023d8e
#
_entry.id   021a290b5683020427d4a43730023d8e
#
_cell.length_a   1.000
_cell.length_b   1.000
_cell.length_c   1.000
_cell.angle_alpha   90.00
_cell.angle_beta   90.00
_cell.angle_gamma   90.00
#
_symmetry.space_group_name_H-M   'P 1'
#
loop_
_entity.id
_entity.type
_entity.pdbx_description
1 polymer ?
#
loop_
_entity_poly.entity_id
_entity_poly.type
_entity_poly.pdbx_seq_one_letter_code
_entity_poly.pdbx_strand_id
1 'polypeptide(L)' 'MPSGDFLSIARELRKIGTNLNQLARIANVRGTIDAPKVRATLDDVIDIDRKIRQMIGGENP' A
#
# COMPACT_ATOMS: atom_id res chain seq x y z
N MET A 1 -15.29 8.80 16.11
CA MET A 1 -15.68 8.15 14.85
C MET A 1 -14.56 8.29 13.83
N PRO A 2 -14.11 7.17 13.24
CA PRO A 2 -13.06 7.26 12.22
C PRO A 2 -13.59 7.99 10.99
N SER A 3 -12.75 8.78 10.40
CA SER A 3 -13.09 9.47 9.16
C SER A 3 -13.07 8.50 7.99
N GLY A 4 -13.68 8.93 6.88
CA GLY A 4 -13.59 8.15 5.66
C GLY A 4 -12.16 7.96 5.20
N ASP A 5 -11.32 8.96 5.46
CA ASP A 5 -9.90 8.87 5.12
C ASP A 5 -9.21 7.76 5.91
N PHE A 6 -9.53 7.65 7.18
CA PHE A 6 -8.94 6.60 8.02
C PHE A 6 -9.34 5.22 7.50
N LEU A 7 -10.64 5.04 7.18
CA LEU A 7 -11.11 3.76 6.66
C LEU A 7 -10.49 3.44 5.31
N SER A 8 -10.35 4.45 4.47
CA SER A 8 -9.72 4.29 3.16
C SER A 8 -8.28 3.82 3.31
N ILE A 9 -7.53 4.44 4.23
CA ILE A 9 -6.16 4.07 4.50
C ILE A 9 -6.08 2.63 5.01
N ALA A 10 -6.97 2.26 5.92
CA ALA A 10 -6.98 0.91 6.47
C ALA A 10 -7.21 -0.15 5.40
N ARG A 11 -8.13 0.12 4.48
CA ARG A 11 -8.40 -0.79 3.38
C ARG A 11 -7.21 -0.92 2.45
N GLU A 12 -6.58 0.20 2.17
CA GLU A 12 -5.43 0.21 1.29
C GLU A 12 -4.23 -0.50 1.91
N LEU A 13 -4.04 -0.35 3.22
CA LEU A 13 -3.00 -1.09 3.93
C LEU A 13 -3.23 -2.59 3.85
N ARG A 14 -4.48 -3.02 4.00
CA ARG A 14 -4.81 -4.43 3.88
C ARG A 14 -4.51 -4.96 2.49
N LYS A 15 -4.86 -4.18 1.48
CA LYS A 15 -4.59 -4.53 0.10
C LYS A 15 -3.09 -4.67 -0.15
N ILE A 16 -2.31 -3.73 0.37
CA ILE A 16 -0.86 -3.77 0.25
C ILE A 16 -0.31 -5.02 0.92
N GLY A 17 -0.78 -5.33 2.13
CA GLY A 17 -0.34 -6.52 2.83
C GLY A 17 -0.63 -7.79 2.05
N THR A 18 -1.82 -7.89 1.46
CA THR A 18 -2.19 -9.04 0.63
C THR A 18 -1.27 -9.15 -0.58
N ASN A 19 -1.01 -8.02 -1.24
CA ASN A 19 -0.15 -8.00 -2.42
C ASN A 19 1.28 -8.41 -2.07
N LEU A 20 1.78 -7.94 -0.94
CA LEU A 20 3.13 -8.30 -0.49
C LEU A 20 3.22 -9.79 -0.18
N ASN A 21 2.19 -10.35 0.45
CA ASN A 21 2.15 -11.78 0.72
C ASN A 21 2.19 -12.59 -0.57
N GLN A 22 1.45 -12.16 -1.58
CA GLN A 22 1.45 -12.86 -2.86
C GLN A 22 2.81 -12.78 -3.53
N LEU A 23 3.43 -11.61 -3.48
CA LEU A 23 4.76 -11.42 -4.05
C LEU A 23 5.78 -12.34 -3.37
N ALA A 24 5.71 -12.41 -2.04
CA ALA A 24 6.63 -13.26 -1.29
C ALA A 24 6.43 -14.73 -1.61
N ARG A 25 5.17 -15.16 -1.73
CA ARG A 25 4.87 -16.55 -2.05
C ARG A 25 5.39 -16.92 -3.44
N ILE A 26 5.15 -16.07 -4.41
CA ILE A 26 5.61 -16.34 -5.78
C ILE A 26 7.12 -16.38 -5.83
N ALA A 27 7.79 -15.46 -5.14
CA ALA A 27 9.25 -15.45 -5.10
C ALA A 27 9.79 -16.72 -4.46
N ASN A 28 9.15 -17.19 -3.38
CA ASN A 28 9.58 -18.41 -2.71
C ASN A 28 9.38 -19.65 -3.55
N VAL A 29 8.24 -19.73 -4.25
CA VAL A 29 7.89 -20.94 -4.98
C VAL A 29 8.56 -20.98 -6.34
N ARG A 30 8.60 -19.87 -7.03
CA ARG A 30 9.07 -19.81 -8.41
C ARG A 30 10.45 -19.18 -8.56
N GLY A 31 10.93 -18.50 -7.53
CA GLY A 31 12.20 -17.81 -7.61
C GLY A 31 12.20 -16.62 -8.53
N THR A 32 11.01 -16.05 -8.80
CA THR A 32 10.89 -14.90 -9.68
C THR A 32 10.14 -13.78 -8.98
N ILE A 33 10.34 -12.57 -9.48
CA ILE A 33 9.68 -11.36 -8.96
C ILE A 33 8.76 -10.82 -10.05
N ASP A 34 7.50 -10.59 -9.67
CA ASP A 34 6.52 -9.96 -10.56
C ASP A 34 6.75 -8.45 -10.52
N ALA A 35 7.57 -7.95 -11.42
CA ALA A 35 7.94 -6.53 -11.41
C ALA A 35 6.74 -5.60 -11.58
N PRO A 36 5.80 -5.85 -12.50
CA PRO A 36 4.62 -4.99 -12.59
C PRO A 36 3.82 -4.95 -11.30
N LYS A 37 3.72 -6.08 -10.60
CA LYS A 37 2.98 -6.10 -9.35
C LYS A 37 3.73 -5.36 -8.24
N VAL A 38 5.05 -5.46 -8.23
CA VAL A 38 5.86 -4.67 -7.30
C VAL A 38 5.61 -3.18 -7.52
N ARG A 39 5.60 -2.76 -8.79
CA ARG A 39 5.38 -1.36 -9.12
C ARG A 39 4.00 -0.90 -8.65
N ALA A 40 2.97 -1.71 -8.92
CA ALA A 40 1.62 -1.36 -8.52
C ALA A 40 1.51 -1.26 -6.99
N THR A 41 2.18 -2.16 -6.27
CA THR A 41 2.17 -2.14 -4.81
C THR A 41 2.88 -0.90 -4.29
N LEU A 42 4.00 -0.54 -4.91
CA LEU A 42 4.72 0.67 -4.53
C LEU A 42 3.87 1.92 -4.75
N ASP A 43 3.12 1.97 -5.86
CA ASP A 43 2.23 3.09 -6.12
C ASP A 43 1.18 3.21 -5.01
N ASP A 44 0.68 2.08 -4.53
CA ASP A 44 -0.28 2.07 -3.42
C ASP A 44 0.36 2.60 -2.14
N VAL A 45 1.62 2.26 -1.88
CA VAL A 45 2.33 2.76 -0.72
C VAL A 45 2.50 4.28 -0.80
N ILE A 46 2.84 4.77 -1.97
CA ILE A 46 2.99 6.21 -2.18
C ILE A 46 1.66 6.92 -1.96
N ASP A 47 0.58 6.34 -2.43
CA ASP A 47 -0.75 6.90 -2.25
C ASP A 47 -1.14 6.98 -0.78
N ILE A 48 -0.85 5.93 -0.02
CA ILE A 48 -1.12 5.90 1.40
C ILE A 48 -0.29 6.96 2.14
N ASP A 49 0.97 7.09 1.77
CA ASP A 49 1.82 8.09 2.39
C ASP A 49 1.24 9.48 2.21
N ARG A 50 0.76 9.77 1.01
CA ARG A 50 0.13 11.06 0.73
C ARG A 50 -1.12 11.28 1.57
N LYS A 51 -1.95 10.26 1.67
CA LYS A 51 -3.18 10.36 2.46
C LYS A 51 -2.91 10.58 3.94
N ILE A 52 -1.90 9.90 4.46
CA ILE A 52 -1.53 10.06 5.85
C ILE A 52 -1.04 11.47 6.12
N ARG A 53 -0.22 12.00 5.23
CA ARG A 53 0.28 13.37 5.38
C ARG A 53 -0.86 14.37 5.39
N GLN A 54 -1.83 14.19 4.51
CA GLN A 54 -3.00 15.06 4.47
C GLN A 54 -3.83 14.95 5.75
N MET A 55 -3.94 13.72 6.26
CA MET A 55 -4.75 13.47 7.44
C MET A 55 -4.14 14.08 8.69
N ILE A 56 -2.82 14.12 8.78
CA ILE A 56 -2.17 14.73 9.95
C ILE A 56 -2.10 16.25 9.82
N GLY A 57 -2.67 16.79 8.81
CA GLY A 57 -2.74 18.19 8.66
C GLY A 57 -1.61 18.76 7.83
N GLY A 58 -1.19 17.93 7.13
CA GLY A 58 -0.23 18.27 6.46
C GLY A 58 0.27 19.06 5.49
N GLU A 59 0.43 19.25 5.34
CA GLU A 59 0.90 19.78 4.57
C GLU A 59 1.83 20.25 4.39
N ASN A 60 2.42 20.33 3.99
CA ASN A 60 3.13 20.82 3.76
C ASN A 60 3.73 21.24 3.52
N PRO A 61 4.16 21.45 3.30
CA PRO A 61 4.97 21.88 2.92
C PRO A 61 5.74 21.92 2.91
#